data_c69366ea000c542550ce36378133cda3
#
_entry.id   c69366ea000c542550ce36378133cda3
#
_cell.length_a   1.000
_cell.length_b   1.000
_cell.length_c   1.000
_cell.angle_alpha   90.00
_cell.angle_beta   90.00
_cell.angle_gamma   90.00
#
_symmetry.space_group_name_H-M   'P 1'
#
loop_
_entity.id
_entity.type
_entity.pdbx_description
1 polymer ?
#
loop_
_entity_poly.entity_id
_entity_poly.type
_entity_poly.pdbx_seq_one_letter_code
_entity_poly.pdbx_strand_id
1 'polypeptide(L)'
;MINEKLNKIKTSYMKYFGIRDNDLQIIVTDDMYSCQKKYGFTESDIRTLNEAAARANWNHVAACMKYPKSMDEPFTLIFKKPYLLRVSEAELYRLMFHELTHYVDYKDYARIHDLKSYRELFTNQETVLFQNWSEYHAERRGYGAYLKHRHGVRLKFDPTPRKIQIMEEETLKNMLYYAEHYTNTAEYGGSRQIYFTMHLLSRISIWLQILPYQVEDILTNQIFKYKGMEWIKKLLYLFLKYPTLEQMDPHFMEMVKIIAESMTLEKDEVFESAACLDALDEIIF
;
A
#
# COMPACT_ATOMS: atom_id res chain seq x y z
N MET A 1 -1.75 -0.81 -27.25
CA MET A 1 -2.93 -0.38 -26.44
C MET A 1 -2.70 -0.51 -24.92
N ILE A 2 -2.80 -1.68 -24.26
CA ILE A 2 -2.68 -1.71 -22.77
C ILE A 2 -1.29 -1.35 -22.29
N ASN A 3 -0.23 -1.88 -22.89
CA ASN A 3 1.16 -1.56 -22.54
C ASN A 3 1.49 -0.07 -22.71
N GLU A 4 0.98 0.56 -23.77
CA GLU A 4 1.15 2.01 -23.98
C GLU A 4 0.47 2.80 -22.86
N LYS A 5 -0.73 2.37 -22.42
CA LYS A 5 -1.45 3.01 -21.33
C LYS A 5 -0.69 2.90 -20.02
N LEU A 6 -0.17 1.71 -19.69
CA LEU A 6 0.66 1.50 -18.49
C LEU A 6 1.94 2.34 -18.55
N ASN A 7 2.63 2.38 -19.68
CA ASN A 7 3.82 3.21 -19.85
C ASN A 7 3.52 4.71 -19.73
N LYS A 8 2.36 5.16 -20.25
CA LYS A 8 1.92 6.55 -20.07
C LYS A 8 1.66 6.89 -18.61
N ILE A 9 1.05 5.98 -17.85
CA ILE A 9 0.81 6.15 -16.41
C ILE A 9 2.15 6.18 -15.67
N LYS A 10 3.05 5.25 -15.95
CA LYS A 10 4.41 5.21 -15.40
C LYS A 10 5.13 6.54 -15.64
N THR A 11 5.15 7.01 -16.87
CA THR A 11 5.79 8.30 -17.24
C THR A 11 5.16 9.47 -16.47
N SER A 12 3.85 9.48 -16.34
CA SER A 12 3.13 10.51 -15.58
C SER A 12 3.49 10.49 -14.10
N TYR A 13 3.60 9.30 -13.50
CA TYR A 13 4.02 9.10 -12.11
C TYR A 13 5.45 9.60 -11.91
N MET A 14 6.40 9.13 -12.72
CA MET A 14 7.81 9.50 -12.63
C MET A 14 8.00 11.02 -12.75
N LYS A 15 7.32 11.64 -13.72
CA LYS A 15 7.33 13.10 -13.90
C LYS A 15 6.74 13.83 -12.70
N TYR A 16 5.63 13.35 -12.15
CA TYR A 16 4.95 14.01 -11.04
C TYR A 16 5.79 14.02 -9.75
N PHE A 17 6.50 12.92 -9.49
CA PHE A 17 7.34 12.78 -8.31
C PHE A 17 8.83 13.14 -8.55
N GLY A 18 9.18 13.60 -9.76
CA GLY A 18 10.55 14.01 -10.08
C GLY A 18 11.55 12.85 -10.18
N ILE A 19 11.06 11.62 -10.36
CA ILE A 19 11.88 10.40 -10.40
C ILE A 19 12.54 10.29 -11.77
N ARG A 20 13.87 10.21 -11.81
CA ARG A 20 14.65 10.12 -13.04
C ARG A 20 15.02 8.69 -13.42
N ASP A 21 15.00 7.81 -12.45
CA ASP A 21 15.39 6.43 -12.61
C ASP A 21 14.32 5.61 -13.35
N ASN A 22 14.73 4.68 -14.19
CA ASN A 22 13.86 3.96 -15.10
C ASN A 22 14.23 2.47 -15.27
N ASP A 23 14.71 1.85 -14.21
CA ASP A 23 15.08 0.43 -14.17
C ASP A 23 13.89 -0.49 -13.83
N LEU A 24 12.65 -0.03 -14.03
CA LEU A 24 11.44 -0.80 -13.85
C LEU A 24 10.92 -1.34 -15.19
N GLN A 25 10.86 -2.67 -15.30
CA GLN A 25 10.22 -3.38 -16.40
C GLN A 25 8.75 -3.67 -16.09
N ILE A 26 7.87 -3.41 -17.03
CA ILE A 26 6.44 -3.75 -16.92
C ILE A 26 6.11 -4.87 -17.91
N ILE A 27 5.54 -5.95 -17.39
CA ILE A 27 5.11 -7.13 -18.14
C ILE A 27 3.61 -7.30 -18.01
N VAL A 28 2.94 -7.56 -19.11
CA VAL A 28 1.51 -7.91 -19.15
C VAL A 28 1.38 -9.31 -19.70
N THR A 29 0.73 -10.19 -18.96
CA THR A 29 0.62 -11.61 -19.31
C THR A 29 -0.81 -12.13 -19.17
N ASP A 30 -1.19 -13.05 -20.03
CA ASP A 30 -2.43 -13.84 -19.90
C ASP A 30 -2.24 -15.02 -18.93
N ASP A 31 -1.01 -15.55 -18.81
CA ASP A 31 -0.63 -16.64 -17.93
C ASP A 31 0.35 -16.14 -16.87
N MET A 32 -0.19 -15.81 -15.70
CA MET A 32 0.59 -15.29 -14.56
C MET A 32 1.59 -16.34 -14.06
N TYR A 33 1.18 -17.61 -13.92
CA TYR A 33 2.04 -18.66 -13.39
C TYR A 33 3.30 -18.87 -14.25
N SER A 34 3.12 -19.10 -15.55
CA SER A 34 4.25 -19.28 -16.47
C SER A 34 5.15 -18.06 -16.52
N CYS A 35 4.57 -16.87 -16.44
CA CYS A 35 5.32 -15.62 -16.40
C CYS A 35 6.15 -15.50 -15.11
N GLN A 36 5.55 -15.74 -13.96
CA GLN A 36 6.25 -15.74 -12.67
C GLN A 36 7.45 -16.72 -12.69
N LYS A 37 7.24 -17.95 -13.16
CA LYS A 37 8.34 -18.94 -13.32
C LYS A 37 9.47 -18.42 -14.19
N LYS A 38 9.14 -17.83 -15.35
CA LYS A 38 10.12 -17.23 -16.27
C LYS A 38 10.95 -16.14 -15.61
N TYR A 39 10.36 -15.35 -14.72
CA TYR A 39 11.02 -14.27 -13.98
C TYR A 39 11.62 -14.72 -12.65
N GLY A 40 11.70 -16.02 -12.40
CA GLY A 40 12.47 -16.62 -11.32
C GLY A 40 11.74 -16.67 -9.96
N PHE A 41 10.42 -16.61 -9.97
CA PHE A 41 9.64 -16.96 -8.79
C PHE A 41 9.73 -18.46 -8.53
N THR A 42 9.95 -18.86 -7.29
CA THR A 42 9.94 -20.27 -6.89
C THR A 42 8.49 -20.78 -6.77
N GLU A 43 8.31 -22.09 -6.68
CA GLU A 43 6.98 -22.67 -6.37
C GLU A 43 6.46 -22.22 -5.01
N SER A 44 7.38 -22.00 -4.05
CA SER A 44 7.03 -21.48 -2.74
C SER A 44 6.50 -20.06 -2.83
N ASP A 45 7.20 -19.18 -3.56
CA ASP A 45 6.76 -17.79 -3.77
C ASP A 45 5.36 -17.75 -4.38
N ILE A 46 5.15 -18.49 -5.49
CA ILE A 46 3.86 -18.53 -6.19
C ILE A 46 2.74 -19.07 -5.29
N ARG A 47 3.03 -20.11 -4.51
CA ARG A 47 2.07 -20.66 -3.56
C ARG A 47 1.70 -19.65 -2.48
N THR A 48 2.70 -19.00 -1.88
CA THR A 48 2.49 -17.97 -0.86
C THR A 48 1.63 -16.84 -1.40
N LEU A 49 1.94 -16.35 -2.61
CA LEU A 49 1.16 -15.34 -3.33
C LEU A 49 -0.32 -15.77 -3.49
N ASN A 50 -0.58 -16.97 -3.96
CA ASN A 50 -1.95 -17.46 -4.18
C ASN A 50 -2.72 -17.71 -2.87
N GLU A 51 -2.05 -18.22 -1.84
CA GLU A 51 -2.65 -18.44 -0.53
C GLU A 51 -3.07 -17.15 0.14
N ALA A 52 -2.28 -16.11 -0.02
CA ALA A 52 -2.62 -14.83 0.54
C ALA A 52 -3.73 -14.13 -0.26
N ALA A 53 -3.73 -14.21 -1.60
CA ALA A 53 -4.86 -13.75 -2.41
C ALA A 53 -6.17 -14.45 -1.99
N ALA A 54 -6.12 -15.78 -1.75
CA ALA A 54 -7.26 -16.54 -1.27
C ALA A 54 -7.74 -16.09 0.13
N ARG A 55 -6.80 -15.79 1.04
CA ARG A 55 -7.13 -15.27 2.38
C ARG A 55 -7.79 -13.89 2.32
N ALA A 56 -7.45 -13.08 1.33
CA ALA A 56 -8.07 -11.79 1.08
C ALA A 56 -9.40 -11.88 0.30
N ASN A 57 -9.93 -13.08 0.08
CA ASN A 57 -11.10 -13.36 -0.78
C ASN A 57 -10.90 -12.95 -2.24
N TRP A 58 -9.68 -12.97 -2.72
CA TRP A 58 -9.34 -12.66 -4.10
C TRP A 58 -9.15 -13.97 -4.87
N ASN A 59 -9.80 -14.08 -6.01
CA ASN A 59 -9.76 -15.30 -6.80
C ASN A 59 -8.40 -15.56 -7.47
N HIS A 60 -7.51 -14.55 -7.49
CA HIS A 60 -6.19 -14.67 -8.13
C HIS A 60 -5.34 -13.40 -7.94
N VAL A 61 -4.05 -13.56 -8.05
CA VAL A 61 -3.08 -12.46 -8.11
C VAL A 61 -3.30 -11.62 -9.37
N ALA A 62 -3.52 -10.33 -9.22
CA ALA A 62 -3.75 -9.37 -10.32
C ALA A 62 -2.46 -8.71 -10.81
N ALA A 63 -1.56 -8.41 -9.88
CA ALA A 63 -0.22 -7.89 -10.10
C ALA A 63 0.76 -8.51 -9.10
N CYS A 64 2.03 -8.51 -9.42
CA CYS A 64 3.10 -8.81 -8.47
C CYS A 64 4.39 -8.14 -8.92
N MET A 65 5.20 -7.73 -7.94
CA MET A 65 6.52 -7.18 -8.19
C MET A 65 7.60 -8.24 -7.95
N LYS A 66 8.54 -8.36 -8.90
CA LYS A 66 9.75 -9.15 -8.72
C LYS A 66 10.89 -8.21 -8.40
N TYR A 67 11.44 -8.40 -7.22
CA TYR A 67 12.63 -7.69 -6.78
C TYR A 67 13.87 -8.26 -7.46
N PRO A 68 14.80 -7.40 -7.89
CA PRO A 68 16.05 -7.86 -8.49
C PRO A 68 16.92 -8.59 -7.46
N LYS A 69 17.76 -9.49 -7.95
CA LYS A 69 18.73 -10.20 -7.10
C LYS A 69 19.94 -9.34 -6.73
N SER A 70 20.27 -8.40 -7.60
CA SER A 70 21.35 -7.42 -7.39
C SER A 70 20.83 -6.01 -7.61
N MET A 71 21.56 -5.01 -7.11
CA MET A 71 21.17 -3.59 -7.23
C MET A 71 21.18 -3.07 -8.68
N ASP A 72 21.85 -3.77 -9.60
CA ASP A 72 21.99 -3.40 -11.01
C ASP A 72 20.92 -4.03 -11.92
N GLU A 73 20.15 -4.99 -11.40
CA GLU A 73 19.06 -5.61 -12.15
C GLU A 73 17.77 -4.78 -12.06
N PRO A 74 16.91 -4.78 -13.11
CA PRO A 74 15.66 -4.06 -13.08
C PRO A 74 14.63 -4.75 -12.19
N PHE A 75 13.79 -3.94 -11.54
CA PHE A 75 12.53 -4.42 -10.98
C PHE A 75 11.60 -4.88 -12.11
N THR A 76 10.81 -5.90 -11.84
CA THR A 76 9.82 -6.39 -12.81
C THR A 76 8.43 -6.40 -12.18
N LEU A 77 7.54 -5.59 -12.73
CA LEU A 77 6.14 -5.53 -12.34
C LEU A 77 5.31 -6.33 -13.34
N ILE A 78 4.67 -7.39 -12.88
CA ILE A 78 3.92 -8.32 -13.72
C ILE A 78 2.42 -8.12 -13.48
N PHE A 79 1.67 -7.87 -14.55
CA PHE A 79 0.23 -7.70 -14.50
C PHE A 79 -0.50 -8.81 -15.25
N LYS A 80 -1.62 -9.25 -14.67
CA LYS A 80 -2.56 -10.17 -15.32
C LYS A 80 -3.46 -9.41 -16.32
N LYS A 81 -3.30 -9.68 -17.61
CA LYS A 81 -4.02 -8.98 -18.68
C LYS A 81 -5.54 -9.03 -18.56
N PRO A 82 -6.18 -10.19 -18.28
CA PRO A 82 -7.64 -10.25 -18.11
C PRO A 82 -8.16 -9.33 -16.99
N TYR A 83 -7.37 -9.09 -15.92
CA TYR A 83 -7.71 -8.14 -14.89
C TYR A 83 -7.67 -6.70 -15.42
N LEU A 84 -6.57 -6.32 -16.07
CA LEU A 84 -6.38 -4.97 -16.61
C LEU A 84 -7.45 -4.57 -17.64
N LEU A 85 -8.03 -5.54 -18.35
CA LEU A 85 -9.09 -5.29 -19.32
C LEU A 85 -10.47 -5.05 -18.69
N ARG A 86 -10.65 -5.39 -17.43
CA ARG A 86 -11.93 -5.27 -16.70
C ARG A 86 -12.00 -4.05 -15.80
N VAL A 87 -10.86 -3.58 -15.31
CA VAL A 87 -10.82 -2.45 -14.38
C VAL A 87 -11.08 -1.12 -15.08
N SER A 88 -11.67 -0.19 -14.34
CA SER A 88 -11.85 1.18 -14.81
C SER A 88 -10.51 1.90 -14.97
N GLU A 89 -10.53 3.01 -15.70
CA GLU A 89 -9.31 3.82 -15.84
C GLU A 89 -8.82 4.36 -14.48
N ALA A 90 -9.73 4.77 -13.62
CA ALA A 90 -9.38 5.25 -12.29
C ALA A 90 -8.72 4.15 -11.44
N GLU A 91 -9.25 2.92 -11.47
CA GLU A 91 -8.63 1.77 -10.81
C GLU A 91 -7.28 1.42 -11.41
N LEU A 92 -7.09 1.55 -12.71
CA LEU A 92 -5.79 1.33 -13.33
C LEU A 92 -4.75 2.34 -12.85
N TYR A 93 -5.15 3.61 -12.70
CA TYR A 93 -4.26 4.63 -12.09
C TYR A 93 -3.97 4.33 -10.62
N ARG A 94 -4.98 3.89 -9.86
CA ARG A 94 -4.81 3.47 -8.46
C ARG A 94 -3.76 2.37 -8.36
N LEU A 95 -3.94 1.27 -9.09
CA LEU A 95 -3.04 0.12 -9.11
C LEU A 95 -1.62 0.54 -9.51
N MET A 96 -1.47 1.24 -10.61
CA MET A 96 -0.16 1.67 -11.09
C MET A 96 0.56 2.61 -10.12
N PHE A 97 -0.15 3.58 -9.51
CA PHE A 97 0.46 4.50 -8.56
C PHE A 97 0.86 3.79 -7.27
N HIS A 98 0.09 2.80 -6.84
CA HIS A 98 0.40 1.96 -5.70
C HIS A 98 1.71 1.18 -5.95
N GLU A 99 1.78 0.37 -6.98
CA GLU A 99 2.95 -0.43 -7.31
C GLU A 99 4.21 0.40 -7.59
N LEU A 100 4.05 1.52 -8.29
CA LEU A 100 5.16 2.45 -8.54
C LEU A 100 5.65 3.13 -7.26
N THR A 101 4.81 3.26 -6.25
CA THR A 101 5.22 3.79 -4.95
C THR A 101 6.08 2.79 -4.20
N HIS A 102 5.70 1.52 -4.17
CA HIS A 102 6.55 0.47 -3.61
C HIS A 102 7.92 0.43 -4.29
N TYR A 103 7.96 0.46 -5.63
CA TYR A 103 9.22 0.52 -6.38
C TYR A 103 10.13 1.67 -5.90
N VAL A 104 9.57 2.86 -5.70
CA VAL A 104 10.34 4.02 -5.24
C VAL A 104 10.76 3.88 -3.79
N ASP A 105 9.83 3.50 -2.90
CA ASP A 105 10.09 3.36 -1.47
C ASP A 105 11.19 2.32 -1.21
N TYR A 106 11.17 1.18 -1.89
CA TYR A 106 12.18 0.14 -1.74
C TYR A 106 13.56 0.58 -2.23
N LYS A 107 13.63 1.32 -3.32
CA LYS A 107 14.89 1.91 -3.79
C LYS A 107 15.44 2.95 -2.82
N ASP A 108 14.59 3.81 -2.32
CA ASP A 108 14.99 4.84 -1.36
C ASP A 108 15.43 4.22 -0.03
N TYR A 109 14.72 3.20 0.46
CA TYR A 109 15.13 2.48 1.66
C TYR A 109 16.49 1.78 1.48
N ALA A 110 16.67 1.07 0.37
CA ALA A 110 17.94 0.41 0.07
C ALA A 110 19.10 1.41 -0.01
N ARG A 111 18.87 2.59 -0.58
CA ARG A 111 19.86 3.67 -0.65
C ARG A 111 20.17 4.27 0.72
N ILE A 112 19.15 4.54 1.56
CA ILE A 112 19.33 5.11 2.91
C ILE A 112 20.13 4.17 3.79
N HIS A 113 19.88 2.86 3.71
CA HIS A 113 20.53 1.83 4.53
C HIS A 113 21.76 1.18 3.87
N ASP A 114 22.21 1.69 2.72
CA ASP A 114 23.36 1.14 1.97
C ASP A 114 23.27 -0.38 1.76
N LEU A 115 22.06 -0.89 1.46
CA LEU A 115 21.85 -2.31 1.22
C LEU A 115 22.61 -2.78 -0.01
N LYS A 116 23.16 -3.99 0.06
CA LYS A 116 23.93 -4.59 -1.05
C LYS A 116 23.03 -5.46 -1.94
N SER A 117 21.87 -5.83 -1.46
CA SER A 117 20.89 -6.63 -2.18
C SER A 117 19.48 -6.32 -1.67
N TYR A 118 18.50 -6.29 -2.56
CA TYR A 118 17.08 -6.19 -2.16
C TYR A 118 16.57 -7.40 -1.36
N ARG A 119 17.32 -8.52 -1.36
CA ARG A 119 17.01 -9.67 -0.50
C ARG A 119 17.09 -9.31 0.98
N GLU A 120 17.93 -8.35 1.36
CA GLU A 120 18.09 -7.89 2.74
C GLU A 120 16.80 -7.26 3.28
N LEU A 121 15.95 -6.69 2.40
CA LEU A 121 14.63 -6.18 2.74
C LEU A 121 13.69 -7.25 3.31
N PHE A 122 13.91 -8.52 2.98
CA PHE A 122 13.05 -9.65 3.36
C PHE A 122 13.68 -10.56 4.41
N THR A 123 14.89 -10.26 4.86
CA THR A 123 15.61 -11.09 5.83
C THR A 123 15.82 -10.41 7.18
N ASN A 124 15.58 -9.10 7.26
CA ASN A 124 15.73 -8.33 8.47
C ASN A 124 14.36 -7.98 9.06
N GLN A 125 14.14 -8.30 10.34
CA GLN A 125 12.89 -7.97 11.05
C GLN A 125 12.57 -6.47 11.04
N GLU A 126 13.57 -5.60 11.05
CA GLU A 126 13.35 -4.14 11.04
C GLU A 126 12.74 -3.66 9.71
N THR A 127 13.01 -4.34 8.61
CA THR A 127 12.46 -3.98 7.29
C THR A 127 10.98 -4.25 7.16
N VAL A 128 10.43 -5.15 7.96
CA VAL A 128 8.99 -5.43 8.00
C VAL A 128 8.16 -4.19 8.34
N LEU A 129 8.69 -3.33 9.20
CA LEU A 129 8.02 -2.09 9.57
C LEU A 129 8.02 -1.08 8.42
N PHE A 130 9.14 -1.01 7.73
CA PHE A 130 9.24 -0.22 6.50
C PHE A 130 8.23 -0.69 5.47
N GLN A 131 8.08 -1.99 5.26
CA GLN A 131 7.11 -2.55 4.31
C GLN A 131 5.68 -2.15 4.66
N ASN A 132 5.29 -2.26 5.95
CA ASN A 132 3.97 -1.81 6.39
C ASN A 132 3.74 -0.30 6.18
N TRP A 133 4.76 0.51 6.42
CA TRP A 133 4.69 1.94 6.13
C TRP A 133 4.61 2.19 4.61
N SER A 134 5.37 1.45 3.82
CA SER A 134 5.32 1.53 2.36
C SER A 134 3.94 1.17 1.82
N GLU A 135 3.26 0.16 2.40
CA GLU A 135 1.88 -0.17 2.06
C GLU A 135 0.92 1.01 2.32
N TYR A 136 1.01 1.62 3.51
CA TYR A 136 0.26 2.86 3.78
C TYR A 136 0.54 3.94 2.75
N HIS A 137 1.82 4.16 2.42
CA HIS A 137 2.25 5.21 1.49
C HIS A 137 1.81 4.92 0.06
N ALA A 138 1.94 3.68 -0.39
CA ALA A 138 1.52 3.21 -1.70
C ALA A 138 0.00 3.33 -1.88
N GLU A 139 -0.77 2.84 -0.91
CA GLU A 139 -2.23 2.92 -0.96
C GLU A 139 -2.71 4.38 -0.92
N ARG A 140 -2.07 5.25 -0.14
CA ARG A 140 -2.37 6.68 -0.11
C ARG A 140 -2.15 7.33 -1.49
N ARG A 141 -1.03 7.06 -2.15
CA ARG A 141 -0.75 7.58 -3.50
C ARG A 141 -1.67 6.98 -4.55
N GLY A 142 -1.91 5.68 -4.48
CA GLY A 142 -2.83 4.97 -5.37
C GLY A 142 -4.25 5.51 -5.26
N TYR A 143 -4.78 5.62 -4.04
CA TYR A 143 -6.13 6.13 -3.83
C TYR A 143 -6.26 7.61 -4.20
N GLY A 144 -5.24 8.43 -3.95
CA GLY A 144 -5.19 9.81 -4.44
C GLY A 144 -5.28 9.89 -5.97
N ALA A 145 -4.59 8.99 -6.68
CA ALA A 145 -4.68 8.90 -8.13
C ALA A 145 -6.08 8.45 -8.60
N TYR A 146 -6.69 7.47 -7.91
CA TYR A 146 -8.07 7.04 -8.15
C TYR A 146 -9.04 8.22 -8.06
N LEU A 147 -9.05 8.95 -6.94
CA LEU A 147 -9.94 10.07 -6.72
C LEU A 147 -9.75 11.18 -7.77
N LYS A 148 -8.50 11.46 -8.15
CA LYS A 148 -8.20 12.41 -9.21
C LYS A 148 -8.82 12.00 -10.54
N HIS A 149 -8.71 10.74 -10.94
CA HIS A 149 -9.25 10.25 -12.21
C HIS A 149 -10.76 10.02 -12.16
N ARG A 150 -11.29 9.55 -11.06
CA ARG A 150 -12.72 9.29 -10.86
C ARG A 150 -13.53 10.57 -10.75
N HIS A 151 -13.05 11.53 -9.98
CA HIS A 151 -13.79 12.74 -9.62
C HIS A 151 -13.16 14.04 -10.15
N GLY A 152 -12.04 13.96 -10.86
CA GLY A 152 -11.31 15.13 -11.35
C GLY A 152 -10.71 15.99 -10.23
N VAL A 153 -10.44 15.38 -9.07
CA VAL A 153 -9.90 16.08 -7.89
C VAL A 153 -8.41 16.32 -8.05
N ARG A 154 -7.99 17.54 -7.79
CA ARG A 154 -6.58 17.89 -7.62
C ARG A 154 -6.28 18.05 -6.14
N LEU A 155 -5.17 17.50 -5.65
CA LEU A 155 -4.74 17.53 -4.24
C LEU A 155 -4.55 18.95 -3.62
N LYS A 156 -4.80 20.02 -4.37
CA LYS A 156 -4.77 21.43 -3.94
C LYS A 156 -6.01 22.17 -4.44
N PHE A 157 -7.16 21.55 -4.35
CA PHE A 157 -8.34 22.02 -5.05
C PHE A 157 -9.43 22.50 -4.09
N ASP A 158 -10.16 23.53 -4.51
CA ASP A 158 -11.42 23.97 -3.90
C ASP A 158 -12.58 23.27 -4.63
N PRO A 159 -13.04 22.10 -4.14
CA PRO A 159 -14.05 21.30 -4.83
C PRO A 159 -15.44 21.93 -4.63
N THR A 160 -16.30 21.78 -5.64
CA THR A 160 -17.70 22.20 -5.49
C THR A 160 -18.39 21.39 -4.40
N PRO A 161 -19.38 21.92 -3.67
CA PRO A 161 -20.09 21.23 -2.60
C PRO A 161 -20.60 19.83 -3.01
N ARG A 162 -21.10 19.69 -4.24
CA ARG A 162 -21.57 18.39 -4.76
C ARG A 162 -20.45 17.38 -4.93
N LYS A 163 -19.24 17.81 -5.37
CA LYS A 163 -18.08 16.92 -5.47
C LYS A 163 -17.57 16.50 -4.10
N ILE A 164 -17.57 17.42 -3.13
CA ILE A 164 -17.25 17.13 -1.73
C ILE A 164 -18.17 16.03 -1.23
N GLN A 165 -19.49 16.19 -1.35
CA GLN A 165 -20.48 15.23 -0.86
C GLN A 165 -20.26 13.83 -1.46
N ILE A 166 -20.08 13.71 -2.79
CA ILE A 166 -19.84 12.41 -3.44
C ILE A 166 -18.56 11.76 -2.92
N MET A 167 -17.51 12.54 -2.73
CA MET A 167 -16.22 12.03 -2.22
C MET A 167 -16.32 11.61 -0.77
N GLU A 168 -17.06 12.36 0.06
CA GLU A 168 -17.32 12.02 1.45
C GLU A 168 -18.05 10.67 1.55
N GLU A 169 -19.12 10.50 0.78
CA GLU A 169 -19.89 9.24 0.78
C GLU A 169 -19.03 8.05 0.36
N GLU A 170 -18.25 8.19 -0.71
CA GLU A 170 -17.37 7.11 -1.20
C GLU A 170 -16.23 6.82 -0.22
N THR A 171 -15.58 7.85 0.29
CA THR A 171 -14.47 7.71 1.24
C THR A 171 -14.96 7.14 2.57
N LEU A 172 -16.08 7.62 3.08
CA LEU A 172 -16.70 7.11 4.30
C LEU A 172 -17.07 5.63 4.16
N LYS A 173 -17.66 5.24 3.03
CA LYS A 173 -17.98 3.83 2.74
C LYS A 173 -16.75 2.95 2.76
N ASN A 174 -15.66 3.40 2.14
CA ASN A 174 -14.38 2.67 2.14
C ASN A 174 -13.78 2.59 3.56
N MET A 175 -13.82 3.68 4.31
CA MET A 175 -13.33 3.70 5.70
C MET A 175 -14.14 2.77 6.60
N LEU A 176 -15.46 2.75 6.47
CA LEU A 176 -16.34 1.83 7.20
C LEU A 176 -16.03 0.38 6.83
N TYR A 177 -15.82 0.08 5.56
CA TYR A 177 -15.42 -1.25 5.11
C TYR A 177 -14.14 -1.73 5.82
N TYR A 178 -13.09 -0.91 5.85
CA TYR A 178 -11.84 -1.28 6.54
C TYR A 178 -12.01 -1.36 8.06
N ALA A 179 -12.81 -0.48 8.67
CA ALA A 179 -13.10 -0.53 10.10
C ALA A 179 -13.88 -1.79 10.49
N GLU A 180 -14.88 -2.18 9.71
CA GLU A 180 -15.65 -3.41 9.91
C GLU A 180 -14.76 -4.66 9.74
N HIS A 181 -13.91 -4.68 8.72
CA HIS A 181 -12.95 -5.77 8.51
C HIS A 181 -11.92 -5.82 9.63
N TYR A 182 -11.45 -4.68 10.14
CA TYR A 182 -10.59 -4.61 11.30
C TYR A 182 -11.24 -5.26 12.53
N THR A 183 -12.48 -4.91 12.85
CA THR A 183 -13.18 -5.46 14.02
C THR A 183 -13.46 -6.97 13.88
N ASN A 184 -13.78 -7.43 12.68
CA ASN A 184 -14.04 -8.84 12.40
C ASN A 184 -12.75 -9.69 12.31
N THR A 185 -11.59 -9.06 12.06
CA THR A 185 -10.30 -9.75 11.94
C THR A 185 -9.56 -9.93 13.25
N ALA A 186 -10.09 -9.44 14.38
CA ALA A 186 -9.61 -9.80 15.70
C ALA A 186 -9.57 -11.33 15.92
N GLU A 187 -10.41 -12.06 15.17
CA GLU A 187 -10.42 -13.53 15.13
C GLU A 187 -9.31 -14.15 14.24
N TYR A 188 -8.67 -13.37 13.36
CA TYR A 188 -7.73 -13.86 12.35
C TYR A 188 -6.25 -13.51 12.60
N GLY A 189 -5.93 -12.88 13.73
CA GLY A 189 -4.55 -12.56 14.14
C GLY A 189 -4.07 -11.14 13.77
N GLY A 190 -2.95 -10.76 14.41
CA GLY A 190 -2.44 -9.38 14.40
C GLY A 190 -2.05 -8.84 13.01
N SER A 191 -1.52 -9.69 12.13
CA SER A 191 -1.08 -9.29 10.79
C SER A 191 -2.21 -8.65 9.96
N ARG A 192 -3.37 -9.27 10.00
CA ARG A 192 -4.53 -8.77 9.25
C ARG A 192 -5.06 -7.45 9.79
N GLN A 193 -4.97 -7.26 11.11
CA GLN A 193 -5.32 -5.98 11.74
C GLN A 193 -4.36 -4.86 11.30
N ILE A 194 -3.06 -5.14 11.28
CA ILE A 194 -2.04 -4.17 10.83
C ILE A 194 -2.32 -3.78 9.38
N TYR A 195 -2.53 -4.75 8.50
CA TYR A 195 -2.83 -4.52 7.09
C TYR A 195 -4.06 -3.60 6.89
N PHE A 196 -5.20 -3.96 7.44
CA PHE A 196 -6.41 -3.13 7.32
C PHE A 196 -6.24 -1.76 7.97
N THR A 197 -5.39 -1.65 9.00
CA THR A 197 -5.04 -0.36 9.59
C THR A 197 -4.27 0.52 8.62
N MET A 198 -3.27 -0.01 7.90
CA MET A 198 -2.52 0.76 6.91
C MET A 198 -3.45 1.31 5.82
N HIS A 199 -4.36 0.48 5.33
CA HIS A 199 -5.38 0.92 4.35
C HIS A 199 -6.33 1.98 4.94
N LEU A 200 -6.82 1.82 6.15
CA LEU A 200 -7.67 2.80 6.81
C LEU A 200 -6.94 4.14 6.98
N LEU A 201 -5.71 4.11 7.47
CA LEU A 201 -4.88 5.31 7.66
C LEU A 201 -4.60 6.03 6.34
N SER A 202 -4.38 5.28 5.26
CA SER A 202 -4.18 5.86 3.93
C SER A 202 -5.41 6.63 3.45
N ARG A 203 -6.61 6.08 3.66
CA ARG A 203 -7.89 6.74 3.32
C ARG A 203 -8.09 8.01 4.12
N ILE A 204 -7.89 7.94 5.44
CA ILE A 204 -8.00 9.10 6.33
C ILE A 204 -7.02 10.19 5.91
N SER A 205 -5.77 9.85 5.64
CA SER A 205 -4.74 10.80 5.23
C SER A 205 -5.10 11.54 3.93
N ILE A 206 -5.67 10.83 2.95
CA ILE A 206 -6.14 11.45 1.70
C ILE A 206 -7.34 12.35 1.97
N TRP A 207 -8.26 11.92 2.80
CA TRP A 207 -9.43 12.72 3.16
C TRP A 207 -9.02 14.06 3.79
N LEU A 208 -8.09 14.03 4.74
CA LEU A 208 -7.53 15.23 5.36
C LEU A 208 -6.83 16.18 4.36
N GLN A 209 -6.31 15.66 3.25
CA GLN A 209 -5.68 16.49 2.22
C GLN A 209 -6.66 17.13 1.25
N ILE A 210 -7.80 16.51 1.04
CA ILE A 210 -8.74 16.89 -0.01
C ILE A 210 -9.92 17.69 0.56
N LEU A 211 -10.32 17.38 1.78
CA LEU A 211 -11.48 17.97 2.43
C LEU A 211 -11.04 18.99 3.49
N PRO A 212 -11.86 20.01 3.77
CA PRO A 212 -11.54 21.06 4.72
C PRO A 212 -11.72 20.62 6.19
N TYR A 213 -11.46 19.35 6.50
CA TYR A 213 -11.59 18.79 7.84
C TYR A 213 -10.26 18.80 8.59
N GLN A 214 -10.34 18.96 9.89
CA GLN A 214 -9.21 18.74 10.79
C GLN A 214 -9.17 17.25 11.21
N VAL A 215 -8.03 16.82 11.72
CA VAL A 215 -7.85 15.44 12.22
C VAL A 215 -8.93 15.12 13.28
N GLU A 216 -9.20 16.06 14.17
CA GLU A 216 -10.17 15.93 15.27
C GLU A 216 -11.60 15.71 14.75
N ASP A 217 -11.99 16.37 13.65
CA ASP A 217 -13.32 16.21 13.05
C ASP A 217 -13.54 14.78 12.57
N ILE A 218 -12.48 14.17 11.98
CA ILE A 218 -12.52 12.78 11.52
C ILE A 218 -12.48 11.82 12.71
N LEU A 219 -11.62 12.08 13.70
CA LEU A 219 -11.43 11.22 14.86
C LEU A 219 -12.66 11.18 15.79
N THR A 220 -13.54 12.18 15.74
CA THR A 220 -14.83 12.18 16.44
C THR A 220 -15.91 11.40 15.69
N ASN A 221 -15.68 11.02 14.45
CA ASN A 221 -16.63 10.26 13.65
C ASN A 221 -16.88 8.86 14.26
N GLN A 222 -18.04 8.27 13.92
CA GLN A 222 -18.48 6.95 14.43
C GLN A 222 -17.47 5.84 14.19
N ILE A 223 -16.64 5.93 13.14
CA ILE A 223 -15.59 4.97 12.81
C ILE A 223 -14.63 4.77 13.98
N PHE A 224 -14.27 5.84 14.69
CA PHE A 224 -13.33 5.79 15.83
C PHE A 224 -13.98 5.53 17.19
N LYS A 225 -15.30 5.27 17.19
CA LYS A 225 -16.02 4.81 18.39
C LYS A 225 -15.89 3.31 18.64
N TYR A 226 -15.35 2.56 17.67
CA TYR A 226 -15.06 1.15 17.86
C TYR A 226 -13.98 0.97 18.94
N LYS A 227 -14.27 0.06 19.87
CA LYS A 227 -13.36 -0.27 20.97
C LYS A 227 -12.03 -0.77 20.40
N GLY A 228 -10.92 -0.23 20.91
CA GLY A 228 -9.57 -0.64 20.49
C GLY A 228 -8.96 0.15 19.34
N MET A 229 -9.59 1.23 18.85
CA MET A 229 -9.04 2.03 17.74
C MET A 229 -8.13 3.20 18.19
N GLU A 230 -7.81 3.34 19.49
CA GLU A 230 -6.98 4.44 19.99
C GLU A 230 -5.56 4.45 19.40
N TRP A 231 -4.98 3.28 19.17
CA TRP A 231 -3.66 3.16 18.57
C TRP A 231 -3.61 3.62 17.12
N ILE A 232 -4.73 3.48 16.37
CA ILE A 232 -4.88 3.97 15.00
C ILE A 232 -4.71 5.49 14.98
N LYS A 233 -5.27 6.20 15.97
CA LYS A 233 -5.08 7.64 16.12
C LYS A 233 -3.61 8.01 16.32
N LYS A 234 -2.90 7.27 17.19
CA LYS A 234 -1.47 7.48 17.44
C LYS A 234 -0.65 7.28 16.18
N LEU A 235 -0.91 6.21 15.42
CA LEU A 235 -0.26 5.96 14.14
C LEU A 235 -0.57 7.04 13.10
N LEU A 236 -1.82 7.50 13.02
CA LEU A 236 -2.20 8.59 12.12
C LEU A 236 -1.37 9.84 12.38
N TYR A 237 -1.26 10.26 13.65
CA TYR A 237 -0.44 11.42 14.02
C TYR A 237 1.05 11.20 13.68
N LEU A 238 1.57 10.00 13.91
CA LEU A 238 2.95 9.66 13.56
C LEU A 238 3.19 9.82 12.06
N PHE A 239 2.33 9.25 11.21
CA PHE A 239 2.46 9.29 9.75
C PHE A 239 2.21 10.68 9.16
N LEU A 240 1.34 11.48 9.76
CA LEU A 240 1.13 12.87 9.34
C LEU A 240 2.32 13.76 9.72
N LYS A 241 2.97 13.47 10.84
CA LYS A 241 4.16 14.21 11.31
C LYS A 241 5.39 13.88 10.48
N TYR A 242 5.53 12.63 10.02
CA TYR A 242 6.67 12.12 9.27
C TYR A 242 6.24 11.51 7.93
N PRO A 243 5.85 12.36 6.94
CA PRO A 243 5.20 11.91 5.71
C PRO A 243 6.13 11.33 4.64
N THR A 244 7.45 11.45 4.78
CA THR A 244 8.44 10.88 3.84
C THR A 244 9.26 9.78 4.50
N LEU A 245 9.88 8.91 3.70
CA LEU A 245 10.69 7.82 4.21
C LEU A 245 11.84 8.34 5.08
N GLU A 246 12.59 9.34 4.61
CA GLU A 246 13.71 9.90 5.37
C GLU A 246 13.28 10.45 6.74
N GLN A 247 12.05 10.96 6.83
CA GLN A 247 11.50 11.44 8.10
C GLN A 247 11.00 10.31 8.98
N MET A 248 10.36 9.29 8.40
CA MET A 248 9.73 8.19 9.11
C MET A 248 10.74 7.14 9.59
N ASP A 249 11.83 6.93 8.86
CA ASP A 249 12.80 5.87 9.11
C ASP A 249 13.30 5.82 10.57
N PRO A 250 13.73 6.95 11.18
CA PRO A 250 14.15 6.94 12.60
C PRO A 250 13.01 6.62 13.57
N HIS A 251 11.75 6.58 13.13
CA HIS A 251 10.55 6.43 13.96
C HIS A 251 9.85 5.07 13.78
N PHE A 252 10.39 4.13 12.99
CA PHE A 252 9.80 2.80 12.86
C PHE A 252 9.69 2.08 14.21
N MET A 253 10.65 2.27 15.12
CA MET A 253 10.55 1.69 16.45
C MET A 253 9.45 2.32 17.33
N GLU A 254 9.07 3.59 17.08
CA GLU A 254 7.90 4.21 17.70
C GLU A 254 6.60 3.58 17.20
N MET A 255 6.53 3.28 15.89
CA MET A 255 5.44 2.53 15.30
C MET A 255 5.25 1.15 15.96
N VAL A 256 6.34 0.37 16.15
CA VAL A 256 6.29 -0.91 16.89
C VAL A 256 5.70 -0.73 18.27
N LYS A 257 6.19 0.25 19.03
CA LYS A 257 5.74 0.50 20.36
C LYS A 257 4.23 0.80 20.43
N ILE A 258 3.74 1.62 19.51
CA ILE A 258 2.30 1.93 19.42
C ILE A 258 1.49 0.65 19.14
N ILE A 259 1.94 -0.20 18.23
CA ILE A 259 1.25 -1.45 17.88
C ILE A 259 1.29 -2.42 19.07
N ALA A 260 2.45 -2.65 19.66
CA ALA A 260 2.64 -3.57 20.79
C ALA A 260 1.77 -3.19 21.99
N GLU A 261 1.82 -1.92 22.41
CA GLU A 261 1.02 -1.42 23.54
C GLU A 261 -0.49 -1.57 23.30
N SER A 262 -0.91 -1.41 22.07
CA SER A 262 -2.34 -1.36 21.72
C SER A 262 -2.95 -2.73 21.50
N MET A 263 -2.16 -3.69 21.04
CA MET A 263 -2.59 -5.08 20.78
C MET A 263 -2.25 -6.03 21.91
N THR A 264 -1.62 -5.55 22.97
CA THR A 264 -1.12 -6.36 24.09
C THR A 264 -0.16 -7.45 23.62
N LEU A 265 0.66 -7.11 22.61
CA LEU A 265 1.67 -7.99 22.04
C LEU A 265 3.06 -7.66 22.59
N GLU A 266 3.89 -8.67 22.73
CA GLU A 266 5.32 -8.46 22.89
C GLU A 266 5.93 -7.92 21.58
N LYS A 267 7.07 -7.26 21.68
CA LYS A 267 7.73 -6.65 20.52
C LYS A 267 7.99 -7.65 19.39
N ASP A 268 8.46 -8.84 19.74
CA ASP A 268 8.77 -9.90 18.76
C ASP A 268 7.51 -10.43 18.08
N GLU A 269 6.38 -10.51 18.80
CA GLU A 269 5.08 -10.88 18.24
C GLU A 269 4.55 -9.84 17.25
N VAL A 270 4.88 -8.55 17.44
CA VAL A 270 4.57 -7.50 16.46
C VAL A 270 5.36 -7.72 15.18
N PHE A 271 6.65 -8.05 15.28
CA PHE A 271 7.47 -8.36 14.10
C PHE A 271 6.97 -9.59 13.36
N GLU A 272 6.62 -10.66 14.08
CA GLU A 272 6.05 -11.88 13.48
C GLU A 272 4.70 -11.59 12.80
N SER A 273 3.84 -10.82 13.47
CA SER A 273 2.55 -10.41 12.92
C SER A 273 2.70 -9.54 11.69
N ALA A 274 3.67 -8.64 11.69
CA ALA A 274 3.95 -7.76 10.58
C ALA A 274 4.60 -8.52 9.41
N ALA A 275 5.51 -9.48 9.68
CA ALA A 275 6.16 -10.31 8.66
C ALA A 275 5.17 -11.20 7.88
N CYS A 276 4.05 -11.59 8.48
CA CYS A 276 2.99 -12.29 7.76
C CYS A 276 2.31 -11.43 6.69
N LEU A 277 2.54 -10.12 6.67
CA LEU A 277 2.04 -9.20 5.65
C LEU A 277 2.89 -9.21 4.38
N ASP A 278 4.17 -9.52 4.47
CA ASP A 278 5.04 -9.59 3.28
C ASP A 278 4.50 -10.51 2.20
N ALA A 279 3.85 -11.60 2.65
CA ALA A 279 3.14 -12.49 1.76
C ALA A 279 1.84 -11.91 1.21
N LEU A 280 1.30 -10.84 1.81
CA LEU A 280 0.08 -10.16 1.38
C LEU A 280 0.40 -8.99 0.44
N ASP A 281 1.47 -8.24 0.69
CA ASP A 281 1.84 -7.05 -0.09
C ASP A 281 2.24 -7.39 -1.53
N GLU A 282 2.85 -8.54 -1.75
CA GLU A 282 3.12 -9.05 -3.10
C GLU A 282 1.84 -9.45 -3.86
N ILE A 283 0.64 -9.38 -3.23
CA ILE A 283 -0.55 -10.13 -3.67
C ILE A 283 -1.79 -9.27 -3.88
N ILE A 284 -1.89 -8.14 -3.23
CA ILE A 284 -3.20 -7.51 -2.98
C ILE A 284 -3.67 -6.59 -4.11
N PHE A 285 -3.19 -6.81 -5.29
CA PHE A 285 -3.82 -6.11 -6.44
C PHE A 285 -4.15 -7.02 -7.61
#